data_4a554f9cfaa9e2b3fb737fbbc154714c
#
_entry.id   4a554f9cfaa9e2b3fb737fbbc154714c
#
_cell.length_a   1.000
_cell.length_b   1.000
_cell.length_c   1.000
_cell.angle_alpha   90.00
_cell.angle_beta   90.00
_cell.angle_gamma   90.00
#
_symmetry.space_group_name_H-M   'P 1'
#
loop_
_entity.id
_entity.type
_entity.pdbx_description
1 polymer ?
#
loop_
_entity_poly.entity_id
_entity_poly.type
_entity_poly.pdbx_seq_one_letter_code
_entity_poly.pdbx_strand_id
1 'polypeptide(L)'
;MRAILVTVLAAGLTLAAWADVSKAAAGADALHDQGANAEAVKLVLDSAPAASGGKELAELYWRAARDTLELGDLAEQAGKSKDEILAVFATGEGYADKAISADPANDLGYYWKSANIGRWGQVKGILNSLFKAQPMKDLLVKELSLNPDRTDAYYVLGELYRELPGWPVSFGNVDAAVSFGRRAVDERQQQVRDGTEKELVYNFSTELAKSLYKRNWSSATRRTEQRNKSARLAAAATPVDKAALYEATVTLSDQSDRQEAKALVQWVVGQLEGAPSLTAPEKKDLGKAKDVLKGW
;
A
#
# COMPACT_ATOMS: atom_id res chain seq x y z
N MET A 1 -52.92 -13.73 3.16
CA MET A 1 -52.24 -12.91 4.17
C MET A 1 -50.99 -13.56 4.83
N ARG A 2 -50.52 -14.76 4.38
CA ARG A 2 -49.32 -15.39 4.98
C ARG A 2 -48.00 -15.09 4.27
N ALA A 3 -48.03 -14.61 3.03
CA ALA A 3 -46.80 -14.37 2.24
C ALA A 3 -46.06 -13.05 2.61
N ILE A 4 -46.75 -12.04 3.14
CA ILE A 4 -46.17 -10.72 3.46
C ILE A 4 -45.36 -10.76 4.76
N LEU A 5 -45.70 -11.64 5.71
CA LEU A 5 -45.00 -11.73 7.00
C LEU A 5 -43.61 -12.35 6.90
N VAL A 6 -43.40 -13.29 5.95
CA VAL A 6 -42.09 -13.96 5.75
C VAL A 6 -41.07 -13.00 5.10
N THR A 7 -41.52 -12.14 4.19
CA THR A 7 -40.64 -11.19 3.50
C THR A 7 -40.14 -10.06 4.43
N VAL A 8 -40.98 -9.63 5.36
CA VAL A 8 -40.61 -8.58 6.34
C VAL A 8 -39.65 -9.14 7.40
N LEU A 9 -39.80 -10.40 7.82
CA LEU A 9 -38.86 -11.00 8.77
C LEU A 9 -37.48 -11.25 8.17
N ALA A 10 -37.41 -11.71 6.91
CA ALA A 10 -36.15 -11.92 6.22
C ALA A 10 -35.40 -10.59 5.97
N ALA A 11 -36.12 -9.53 5.58
CA ALA A 11 -35.53 -8.21 5.41
C ALA A 11 -35.07 -7.59 6.75
N GLY A 12 -35.78 -7.83 7.84
CA GLY A 12 -35.40 -7.36 9.17
C GLY A 12 -34.15 -8.04 9.71
N LEU A 13 -33.99 -9.35 9.48
CA LEU A 13 -32.80 -10.12 9.88
C LEU A 13 -31.55 -9.71 9.07
N THR A 14 -31.71 -9.45 7.78
CA THR A 14 -30.58 -9.00 6.93
C THR A 14 -30.12 -7.58 7.29
N LEU A 15 -31.01 -6.67 7.62
CA LEU A 15 -30.67 -5.31 8.06
C LEU A 15 -29.97 -5.29 9.43
N ALA A 16 -30.37 -6.16 10.37
CA ALA A 16 -29.72 -6.30 11.67
C ALA A 16 -28.30 -6.88 11.54
N ALA A 17 -28.12 -7.93 10.72
CA ALA A 17 -26.83 -8.53 10.44
C ALA A 17 -25.88 -7.53 9.75
N TRP A 18 -26.39 -6.73 8.81
CA TRP A 18 -25.63 -5.66 8.14
C TRP A 18 -25.14 -4.60 9.13
N ALA A 19 -25.98 -4.19 10.06
CA ALA A 19 -25.62 -3.24 11.11
C ALA A 19 -24.53 -3.80 12.03
N ASP A 20 -24.56 -5.10 12.36
CA ASP A 20 -23.58 -5.75 13.22
C ASP A 20 -22.21 -5.89 12.51
N VAL A 21 -22.17 -6.26 11.24
CA VAL A 21 -20.92 -6.36 10.45
C VAL A 21 -20.31 -4.99 10.21
N SER A 22 -21.12 -3.98 9.86
CA SER A 22 -20.64 -2.59 9.69
C SER A 22 -20.06 -2.03 11.00
N LYS A 23 -20.70 -2.34 12.13
CA LYS A 23 -20.19 -1.95 13.46
C LYS A 23 -18.89 -2.67 13.80
N ALA A 24 -18.78 -3.95 13.45
CA ALA A 24 -17.54 -4.73 13.65
C ALA A 24 -16.39 -4.19 12.79
N ALA A 25 -16.67 -3.83 11.53
CA ALA A 25 -15.69 -3.20 10.64
C ALA A 25 -15.19 -1.86 11.21
N ALA A 26 -16.10 -0.97 11.61
CA ALA A 26 -15.73 0.31 12.24
C ALA A 26 -15.01 0.12 13.58
N GLY A 27 -15.40 -0.89 14.37
CA GLY A 27 -14.71 -1.24 15.62
C GLY A 27 -13.28 -1.75 15.38
N ALA A 28 -13.08 -2.55 14.33
CA ALA A 28 -11.75 -3.01 13.93
C ALA A 28 -10.86 -1.85 13.46
N ASP A 29 -11.43 -0.88 12.71
CA ASP A 29 -10.69 0.32 12.33
C ASP A 29 -10.28 1.16 13.55
N ALA A 30 -11.18 1.33 14.51
CA ALA A 30 -10.87 2.05 15.75
C ALA A 30 -9.80 1.33 16.62
N LEU A 31 -9.80 0.00 16.65
CA LEU A 31 -8.76 -0.79 17.30
C LEU A 31 -7.43 -0.69 16.57
N HIS A 32 -7.43 -0.72 15.23
CA HIS A 32 -6.25 -0.49 14.40
C HIS A 32 -5.59 0.86 14.71
N ASP A 33 -6.38 1.94 14.74
CA ASP A 33 -5.89 3.29 15.04
C ASP A 33 -5.25 3.39 16.45
N GLN A 34 -5.65 2.52 17.37
CA GLN A 34 -5.08 2.41 18.70
C GLN A 34 -3.87 1.46 18.78
N GLY A 35 -3.52 0.77 17.70
CA GLY A 35 -2.49 -0.26 17.66
C GLY A 35 -2.91 -1.59 18.32
N ALA A 36 -4.19 -1.77 18.62
CA ALA A 36 -4.77 -2.98 19.22
C ALA A 36 -5.08 -4.03 18.14
N ASN A 37 -4.05 -4.37 17.33
CA ASN A 37 -4.20 -5.17 16.11
C ASN A 37 -4.70 -6.61 16.38
N ALA A 38 -4.28 -7.22 17.49
CA ALA A 38 -4.73 -8.58 17.85
C ALA A 38 -6.23 -8.60 18.18
N GLU A 39 -6.70 -7.59 18.90
CA GLU A 39 -8.12 -7.39 19.22
C GLU A 39 -8.94 -7.07 17.97
N ALA A 40 -8.39 -6.28 17.03
CA ALA A 40 -9.03 -6.00 15.73
C ALA A 40 -9.22 -7.29 14.92
N VAL A 41 -8.19 -8.11 14.77
CA VAL A 41 -8.28 -9.41 14.10
C VAL A 41 -9.32 -10.30 14.78
N LYS A 42 -9.29 -10.38 16.12
CA LYS A 42 -10.27 -11.20 16.86
C LYS A 42 -11.70 -10.72 16.62
N LEU A 43 -11.96 -9.42 16.73
CA LEU A 43 -13.30 -8.83 16.49
C LEU A 43 -13.83 -9.18 15.10
N VAL A 44 -12.99 -9.04 14.07
CA VAL A 44 -13.34 -9.35 12.68
C VAL A 44 -13.68 -10.84 12.51
N LEU A 45 -12.87 -11.73 13.05
CA LEU A 45 -13.06 -13.17 12.92
C LEU A 45 -14.30 -13.65 13.69
N ASP A 46 -14.57 -13.10 14.85
CA ASP A 46 -15.77 -13.42 15.65
C ASP A 46 -17.06 -12.93 14.95
N SER A 47 -16.96 -11.84 14.17
CA SER A 47 -18.11 -11.26 13.46
C SER A 47 -18.35 -11.86 12.09
N ALA A 48 -17.37 -12.51 11.46
CA ALA A 48 -17.47 -13.08 10.12
C ALA A 48 -18.63 -14.08 9.94
N PRO A 49 -18.98 -14.94 10.92
CA PRO A 49 -20.13 -15.86 10.79
C PRO A 49 -21.50 -15.15 10.69
N ALA A 50 -21.60 -13.88 11.11
CA ALA A 50 -22.82 -13.09 11.02
C ALA A 50 -22.98 -12.38 9.66
N ALA A 51 -21.96 -12.40 8.81
CA ALA A 51 -22.02 -11.76 7.50
C ALA A 51 -23.07 -12.41 6.60
N SER A 52 -23.90 -11.58 5.97
CA SER A 52 -25.01 -12.02 5.12
C SER A 52 -24.60 -12.25 3.66
N GLY A 53 -23.40 -11.86 3.26
CA GLY A 53 -22.92 -12.00 1.88
C GLY A 53 -21.43 -11.73 1.70
N GLY A 54 -20.98 -11.96 0.46
CA GLY A 54 -19.56 -11.89 0.11
C GLY A 54 -18.92 -10.52 0.35
N LYS A 55 -19.64 -9.43 0.06
CA LYS A 55 -19.13 -8.07 0.29
C LYS A 55 -18.82 -7.81 1.77
N GLU A 56 -19.69 -8.20 2.66
CA GLU A 56 -19.49 -8.07 4.10
C GLU A 56 -18.29 -8.90 4.59
N LEU A 57 -18.20 -10.14 4.10
CA LEU A 57 -17.04 -11.00 4.39
C LEU A 57 -15.72 -10.39 3.89
N ALA A 58 -15.73 -9.83 2.69
CA ALA A 58 -14.55 -9.17 2.13
C ALA A 58 -14.13 -7.98 2.99
N GLU A 59 -15.10 -7.14 3.44
CA GLU A 59 -14.86 -6.00 4.32
C GLU A 59 -14.24 -6.42 5.66
N LEU A 60 -14.63 -7.53 6.21
CA LEU A 60 -14.03 -8.06 7.44
C LEU A 60 -12.64 -8.65 7.16
N TYR A 61 -12.50 -9.52 6.16
CA TYR A 61 -11.26 -10.26 5.95
C TYR A 61 -10.08 -9.39 5.49
N TRP A 62 -10.29 -8.33 4.68
CA TRP A 62 -9.17 -7.46 4.35
C TRP A 62 -8.64 -6.69 5.58
N ARG A 63 -9.51 -6.35 6.55
CA ARG A 63 -9.10 -5.77 7.84
C ARG A 63 -8.28 -6.77 8.66
N ALA A 64 -8.71 -8.03 8.70
CA ALA A 64 -7.90 -9.07 9.33
C ALA A 64 -6.52 -9.21 8.68
N ALA A 65 -6.44 -9.12 7.35
CA ALA A 65 -5.16 -9.16 6.64
C ALA A 65 -4.27 -7.95 6.95
N ARG A 66 -4.86 -6.74 7.05
CA ARG A 66 -4.19 -5.50 7.47
C ARG A 66 -3.58 -5.64 8.86
N ASP A 67 -4.41 -5.96 9.83
CA ASP A 67 -3.99 -6.00 11.23
C ASP A 67 -3.04 -7.17 11.50
N THR A 68 -3.14 -8.27 10.74
CA THR A 68 -2.16 -9.35 10.79
C THR A 68 -0.80 -8.94 10.23
N LEU A 69 -0.73 -8.06 9.23
CA LEU A 69 0.53 -7.49 8.75
C LEU A 69 1.21 -6.70 9.87
N GLU A 70 0.47 -5.85 10.59
CA GLU A 70 1.01 -5.08 11.71
C GLU A 70 1.50 -6.01 12.83
N LEU A 71 0.81 -7.12 13.11
CA LEU A 71 1.29 -8.13 14.06
C LEU A 71 2.60 -8.77 13.60
N GLY A 72 2.80 -8.97 12.31
CA GLY A 72 4.08 -9.43 11.73
C GLY A 72 5.21 -8.42 11.95
N ASP A 73 4.94 -7.13 11.74
CA ASP A 73 5.89 -6.04 12.01
C ASP A 73 6.24 -5.95 13.50
N LEU A 74 5.27 -6.09 14.39
CA LEU A 74 5.49 -6.14 15.83
C LEU A 74 6.31 -7.37 16.26
N ALA A 75 6.07 -8.52 15.63
CA ALA A 75 6.85 -9.73 15.90
C ALA A 75 8.32 -9.55 15.47
N GLU A 76 8.57 -8.89 14.34
CA GLU A 76 9.92 -8.53 13.88
C GLU A 76 10.62 -7.58 14.86
N GLN A 77 9.93 -6.51 15.29
CA GLN A 77 10.44 -5.55 16.26
C GLN A 77 10.74 -6.20 17.63
N ALA A 78 9.94 -7.19 18.03
CA ALA A 78 10.15 -7.98 19.24
C ALA A 78 11.27 -9.02 19.12
N GLY A 79 11.95 -9.12 17.96
CA GLY A 79 13.04 -10.06 17.73
C GLY A 79 12.59 -11.53 17.69
N LYS A 80 11.36 -11.82 17.27
CA LYS A 80 10.88 -13.19 17.07
C LYS A 80 11.70 -13.91 16.02
N SER A 81 11.64 -15.23 16.03
CA SER A 81 12.33 -16.04 15.03
C SER A 81 11.80 -15.74 13.62
N LYS A 82 12.68 -15.89 12.63
CA LYS A 82 12.31 -15.67 11.22
C LYS A 82 11.11 -16.50 10.79
N ASP A 83 11.02 -17.73 11.23
CA ASP A 83 9.93 -18.63 10.85
C ASP A 83 8.59 -18.21 11.50
N GLU A 84 8.61 -17.71 12.75
CA GLU A 84 7.42 -17.13 13.40
C GLU A 84 6.92 -15.90 12.63
N ILE A 85 7.82 -14.97 12.26
CA ILE A 85 7.45 -13.76 11.50
C ILE A 85 6.88 -14.13 10.13
N LEU A 86 7.52 -15.05 9.41
CA LEU A 86 7.05 -15.52 8.10
C LEU A 86 5.66 -16.18 8.20
N ALA A 87 5.39 -16.91 9.28
CA ALA A 87 4.08 -17.54 9.51
C ALA A 87 2.96 -16.51 9.73
N VAL A 88 3.26 -15.39 10.43
CA VAL A 88 2.28 -14.31 10.63
C VAL A 88 1.92 -13.67 9.29
N PHE A 89 2.90 -13.30 8.45
CA PHE A 89 2.60 -12.74 7.12
C PHE A 89 1.87 -13.73 6.22
N ALA A 90 2.18 -15.03 6.28
CA ALA A 90 1.43 -16.05 5.54
C ALA A 90 -0.03 -16.16 6.02
N THR A 91 -0.29 -15.95 7.30
CA THR A 91 -1.66 -15.89 7.85
C THR A 91 -2.41 -14.68 7.30
N GLY A 92 -1.77 -13.50 7.25
CA GLY A 92 -2.33 -12.30 6.63
C GLY A 92 -2.62 -12.48 5.13
N GLU A 93 -1.72 -13.13 4.38
CA GLU A 93 -1.95 -13.52 2.98
C GLU A 93 -3.22 -14.39 2.86
N GLY A 94 -3.42 -15.35 3.78
CA GLY A 94 -4.60 -16.22 3.81
C GLY A 94 -5.92 -15.48 4.12
N TYR A 95 -5.90 -14.45 4.96
CA TYR A 95 -7.09 -13.62 5.18
C TYR A 95 -7.40 -12.76 3.96
N ALA A 96 -6.41 -12.21 3.29
CA ALA A 96 -6.60 -11.48 2.05
C ALA A 96 -7.17 -12.39 0.93
N ASP A 97 -6.75 -13.65 0.85
CA ASP A 97 -7.33 -14.64 -0.07
C ASP A 97 -8.82 -14.86 0.21
N LYS A 98 -9.22 -14.91 1.47
CA LYS A 98 -10.64 -15.01 1.83
C LYS A 98 -11.42 -13.76 1.43
N ALA A 99 -10.85 -12.57 1.56
CA ALA A 99 -11.47 -11.33 1.10
C ALA A 99 -11.70 -11.34 -0.42
N ILE A 100 -10.67 -11.66 -1.21
CA ILE A 100 -10.76 -11.78 -2.68
C ILE A 100 -11.77 -12.85 -3.11
N SER A 101 -11.78 -14.00 -2.43
CA SER A 101 -12.70 -15.08 -2.74
C SER A 101 -14.16 -14.72 -2.42
N ALA A 102 -14.37 -13.92 -1.37
CA ALA A 102 -15.69 -13.48 -0.95
C ALA A 102 -16.26 -12.39 -1.89
N ASP A 103 -15.42 -11.42 -2.28
CA ASP A 103 -15.77 -10.38 -3.25
C ASP A 103 -14.57 -10.03 -4.15
N PRO A 104 -14.50 -10.59 -5.37
CA PRO A 104 -13.44 -10.29 -6.33
C PRO A 104 -13.41 -8.83 -6.83
N ALA A 105 -14.42 -8.02 -6.49
CA ALA A 105 -14.44 -6.58 -6.80
C ALA A 105 -13.91 -5.71 -5.64
N ASN A 106 -13.60 -6.30 -4.49
CA ASN A 106 -12.98 -5.59 -3.37
C ASN A 106 -11.48 -5.38 -3.66
N ASP A 107 -11.08 -4.13 -3.93
CA ASP A 107 -9.70 -3.77 -4.25
C ASP A 107 -8.74 -3.99 -3.07
N LEU A 108 -9.19 -3.75 -1.84
CA LEU A 108 -8.38 -3.88 -0.62
C LEU A 108 -7.93 -5.32 -0.33
N GLY A 109 -8.70 -6.32 -0.77
CA GLY A 109 -8.26 -7.72 -0.70
C GLY A 109 -6.96 -7.95 -1.47
N TYR A 110 -6.85 -7.41 -2.68
CA TYR A 110 -5.64 -7.52 -3.51
C TYR A 110 -4.47 -6.72 -2.93
N TYR A 111 -4.74 -5.51 -2.42
CA TYR A 111 -3.72 -4.69 -1.77
C TYR A 111 -3.11 -5.42 -0.57
N TRP A 112 -3.91 -5.82 0.41
CA TRP A 112 -3.41 -6.43 1.63
C TRP A 112 -2.77 -7.81 1.40
N LYS A 113 -3.19 -8.53 0.35
CA LYS A 113 -2.46 -9.72 -0.09
C LYS A 113 -1.06 -9.36 -0.59
N SER A 114 -0.95 -8.36 -1.46
CA SER A 114 0.34 -7.92 -1.99
C SER A 114 1.27 -7.39 -0.88
N ALA A 115 0.73 -6.66 0.08
CA ALA A 115 1.48 -6.12 1.21
C ALA A 115 2.05 -7.22 2.12
N ASN A 116 1.25 -8.23 2.48
CA ASN A 116 1.71 -9.39 3.26
C ASN A 116 2.78 -10.19 2.50
N ILE A 117 2.61 -10.42 1.19
CA ILE A 117 3.63 -11.06 0.34
C ILE A 117 4.93 -10.23 0.33
N GLY A 118 4.83 -8.92 0.23
CA GLY A 118 5.97 -8.00 0.23
C GLY A 118 6.76 -8.08 1.54
N ARG A 119 6.07 -7.99 2.68
CA ARG A 119 6.70 -8.12 4.01
C ARG A 119 7.32 -9.50 4.23
N TRP A 120 6.60 -10.56 3.84
CA TRP A 120 7.14 -11.91 3.83
C TRP A 120 8.43 -12.00 3.01
N GLY A 121 8.44 -11.38 1.82
CA GLY A 121 9.59 -11.36 0.92
C GLY A 121 10.79 -10.61 1.50
N GLN A 122 10.58 -9.50 2.19
CA GLN A 122 11.63 -8.73 2.86
C GLN A 122 12.31 -9.57 3.96
N VAL A 123 11.53 -10.23 4.81
CA VAL A 123 12.03 -11.11 5.87
C VAL A 123 12.73 -12.35 5.29
N LYS A 124 12.18 -12.96 4.24
CA LYS A 124 12.79 -14.12 3.57
C LYS A 124 14.10 -13.78 2.88
N GLY A 125 14.22 -12.54 2.41
CA GLY A 125 15.29 -12.00 1.58
C GLY A 125 14.88 -11.96 0.10
N ILE A 126 15.18 -10.85 -0.57
CA ILE A 126 14.68 -10.55 -1.93
C ILE A 126 15.01 -11.67 -2.93
N LEU A 127 16.24 -12.14 -2.95
CA LEU A 127 16.65 -13.21 -3.89
C LEU A 127 15.92 -14.53 -3.64
N ASN A 128 15.61 -14.84 -2.37
CA ASN A 128 14.91 -16.07 -1.97
C ASN A 128 13.36 -15.95 -2.17
N SER A 129 12.85 -14.77 -2.52
CA SER A 129 11.44 -14.48 -2.70
C SER A 129 11.08 -14.01 -4.12
N LEU A 130 12.02 -14.03 -5.06
CA LEU A 130 11.79 -13.58 -6.45
C LEU A 130 10.60 -14.25 -7.12
N PHE A 131 10.29 -15.50 -6.78
CA PHE A 131 9.13 -16.23 -7.32
C PHE A 131 7.77 -15.62 -6.92
N LYS A 132 7.73 -14.83 -5.84
CA LYS A 132 6.53 -14.09 -5.41
C LYS A 132 6.41 -12.70 -6.06
N ALA A 133 7.44 -12.21 -6.73
CA ALA A 133 7.48 -10.84 -7.26
C ALA A 133 6.44 -10.61 -8.36
N GLN A 134 6.33 -11.54 -9.34
CA GLN A 134 5.32 -11.43 -10.39
C GLN A 134 3.90 -11.57 -9.86
N PRO A 135 3.55 -12.57 -9.03
CA PRO A 135 2.25 -12.63 -8.36
C PRO A 135 1.89 -11.34 -7.60
N MET A 136 2.84 -10.75 -6.86
CA MET A 136 2.63 -9.49 -6.14
C MET A 136 2.30 -8.33 -7.10
N LYS A 137 3.05 -8.20 -8.20
CA LYS A 137 2.76 -7.21 -9.24
C LYS A 137 1.37 -7.40 -9.85
N ASP A 138 0.99 -8.65 -10.16
CA ASP A 138 -0.31 -8.95 -10.77
C ASP A 138 -1.48 -8.57 -9.85
N LEU A 139 -1.32 -8.75 -8.53
CA LEU A 139 -2.28 -8.29 -7.52
C LEU A 139 -2.44 -6.77 -7.54
N LEU A 140 -1.34 -6.01 -7.54
CA LEU A 140 -1.36 -4.55 -7.59
C LEU A 140 -1.94 -4.02 -8.91
N VAL A 141 -1.65 -4.68 -10.04
CA VAL A 141 -2.27 -4.37 -11.33
C VAL A 141 -3.78 -4.59 -11.27
N LYS A 142 -4.22 -5.69 -10.67
CA LYS A 142 -5.65 -5.99 -10.50
C LYS A 142 -6.31 -4.96 -9.58
N GLU A 143 -5.70 -4.63 -8.46
CA GLU A 143 -6.16 -3.56 -7.56
C GLU A 143 -6.37 -2.25 -8.31
N LEU A 144 -5.35 -1.76 -9.04
CA LEU A 144 -5.41 -0.51 -9.80
C LEU A 144 -6.38 -0.55 -10.98
N SER A 145 -6.75 -1.74 -11.48
CA SER A 145 -7.83 -1.89 -12.45
C SER A 145 -9.22 -1.69 -11.83
N LEU A 146 -9.35 -1.97 -10.53
CA LEU A 146 -10.58 -1.78 -9.75
C LEU A 146 -10.66 -0.37 -9.17
N ASN A 147 -9.54 0.14 -8.66
CA ASN A 147 -9.43 1.46 -8.05
C ASN A 147 -8.13 2.17 -8.52
N PRO A 148 -8.18 2.95 -9.61
CA PRO A 148 -7.01 3.65 -10.15
C PRO A 148 -6.45 4.74 -9.23
N ASP A 149 -7.20 5.18 -8.22
CA ASP A 149 -6.83 6.28 -7.32
C ASP A 149 -6.14 5.78 -6.03
N ARG A 150 -5.83 4.47 -5.96
CA ARG A 150 -5.17 3.87 -4.81
C ARG A 150 -3.69 4.22 -4.79
N THR A 151 -3.33 5.24 -4.01
CA THR A 151 -1.94 5.75 -3.92
C THR A 151 -0.96 4.73 -3.34
N ASP A 152 -1.42 3.92 -2.38
CA ASP A 152 -0.61 2.89 -1.74
C ASP A 152 -0.15 1.81 -2.72
N ALA A 153 -0.97 1.46 -3.72
CA ALA A 153 -0.58 0.50 -4.76
C ALA A 153 0.56 1.04 -5.64
N TYR A 154 0.52 2.32 -6.01
CA TYR A 154 1.63 2.95 -6.74
C TYR A 154 2.89 3.02 -5.89
N TYR A 155 2.76 3.33 -4.61
CA TYR A 155 3.87 3.32 -3.67
C TYR A 155 4.54 1.94 -3.62
N VAL A 156 3.77 0.86 -3.42
CA VAL A 156 4.30 -0.51 -3.36
C VAL A 156 4.91 -0.95 -4.69
N LEU A 157 4.30 -0.58 -5.84
CA LEU A 157 4.92 -0.80 -7.16
C LEU A 157 6.26 -0.08 -7.29
N GLY A 158 6.36 1.15 -6.81
CA GLY A 158 7.62 1.90 -6.78
C GLY A 158 8.72 1.16 -6.03
N GLU A 159 8.43 0.66 -4.83
CA GLU A 159 9.38 -0.14 -4.06
C GLU A 159 9.75 -1.44 -4.80
N LEU A 160 8.77 -2.17 -5.29
CA LEU A 160 8.97 -3.44 -5.98
C LEU A 160 9.89 -3.27 -7.20
N TYR A 161 9.63 -2.27 -8.04
CA TYR A 161 10.45 -1.97 -9.22
C TYR A 161 11.85 -1.48 -8.86
N ARG A 162 12.04 -0.84 -7.71
CA ARG A 162 13.35 -0.42 -7.22
C ARG A 162 14.17 -1.56 -6.67
N GLU A 163 13.56 -2.44 -5.88
CA GLU A 163 14.29 -3.47 -5.12
C GLU A 163 14.65 -4.70 -5.98
N LEU A 164 13.84 -5.02 -6.96
CA LEU A 164 14.07 -6.17 -7.81
C LEU A 164 15.23 -5.94 -8.78
N PRO A 165 15.98 -7.02 -9.13
CA PRO A 165 16.93 -6.98 -10.24
C PRO A 165 16.19 -6.73 -11.57
N GLY A 166 16.88 -6.07 -12.50
CA GLY A 166 16.36 -5.84 -13.84
C GLY A 166 16.38 -7.09 -14.73
N TRP A 167 15.89 -6.90 -15.97
CA TRP A 167 15.96 -7.92 -17.01
C TRP A 167 17.41 -8.46 -17.19
N PRO A 168 17.67 -9.77 -17.42
CA PRO A 168 16.66 -10.83 -17.63
C PRO A 168 16.21 -11.55 -16.35
N VAL A 169 16.71 -11.17 -15.17
CA VAL A 169 16.45 -11.89 -13.90
C VAL A 169 15.03 -11.62 -13.39
N SER A 170 14.60 -10.35 -13.45
CA SER A 170 13.26 -9.91 -13.04
C SER A 170 12.88 -8.66 -13.85
N PHE A 171 11.83 -7.95 -13.39
CA PHE A 171 11.30 -6.75 -14.04
C PHE A 171 11.71 -5.44 -13.34
N GLY A 172 12.70 -5.45 -12.45
CA GLY A 172 13.18 -4.25 -11.77
C GLY A 172 13.54 -3.14 -12.76
N ASN A 173 13.10 -1.92 -12.47
CA ASN A 173 13.34 -0.75 -13.31
C ASN A 173 13.24 0.51 -12.45
N VAL A 174 14.39 1.09 -12.12
CA VAL A 174 14.46 2.25 -11.21
C VAL A 174 13.79 3.50 -11.81
N ASP A 175 13.75 3.62 -13.14
CA ASP A 175 13.06 4.75 -13.79
C ASP A 175 11.52 4.64 -13.65
N ALA A 176 10.98 3.44 -13.83
CA ALA A 176 9.57 3.19 -13.53
C ALA A 176 9.27 3.37 -12.03
N ALA A 177 10.17 2.94 -11.15
CA ALA A 177 10.05 3.14 -9.70
C ALA A 177 9.92 4.62 -9.32
N VAL A 178 10.69 5.52 -9.95
CA VAL A 178 10.55 6.97 -9.75
C VAL A 178 9.19 7.46 -10.23
N SER A 179 8.71 7.02 -11.39
CA SER A 179 7.40 7.43 -11.91
C SER A 179 6.26 6.99 -10.99
N PHE A 180 6.27 5.74 -10.52
CA PHE A 180 5.29 5.23 -9.56
C PHE A 180 5.33 5.99 -8.22
N GLY A 181 6.52 6.20 -7.67
CA GLY A 181 6.69 6.95 -6.42
C GLY A 181 6.19 8.39 -6.53
N ARG A 182 6.46 9.10 -7.64
CA ARG A 182 5.92 10.45 -7.88
C ARG A 182 4.40 10.43 -7.92
N ARG A 183 3.81 9.49 -8.65
CA ARG A 183 2.36 9.38 -8.72
C ARG A 183 1.75 9.16 -7.34
N ALA A 184 2.32 8.28 -6.53
CA ALA A 184 1.86 8.05 -5.16
C ALA A 184 1.91 9.33 -4.31
N VAL A 185 3.01 10.08 -4.37
CA VAL A 185 3.19 11.34 -3.62
C VAL A 185 2.22 12.41 -4.09
N ASP A 186 2.16 12.67 -5.40
CA ASP A 186 1.37 13.76 -5.97
C ASP A 186 -0.13 13.52 -5.78
N GLU A 187 -0.61 12.29 -6.02
CA GLU A 187 -2.02 11.92 -5.82
C GLU A 187 -2.41 11.94 -4.33
N ARG A 188 -1.56 11.43 -3.42
CA ARG A 188 -1.85 11.53 -1.97
C ARG A 188 -1.93 12.99 -1.53
N GLN A 189 -1.05 13.85 -1.99
CA GLN A 189 -1.12 15.27 -1.70
C GLN A 189 -2.41 15.90 -2.25
N GLN A 190 -2.86 15.49 -3.44
CA GLN A 190 -4.11 15.95 -4.01
C GLN A 190 -5.31 15.46 -3.19
N GLN A 191 -5.35 14.18 -2.82
CA GLN A 191 -6.40 13.59 -2.00
C GLN A 191 -6.53 14.28 -0.64
N VAL A 192 -5.42 14.67 -0.02
CA VAL A 192 -5.43 15.45 1.22
C VAL A 192 -5.97 16.87 1.00
N ARG A 193 -5.56 17.55 -0.10
CA ARG A 193 -6.11 18.87 -0.44
C ARG A 193 -7.62 18.84 -0.71
N ASP A 194 -8.11 17.78 -1.32
CA ASP A 194 -9.52 17.61 -1.66
C ASP A 194 -10.36 17.04 -0.49
N GLY A 195 -9.71 16.69 0.62
CA GLY A 195 -10.35 16.12 1.80
C GLY A 195 -10.81 14.67 1.64
N THR A 196 -10.36 13.97 0.58
CA THR A 196 -10.64 12.54 0.37
C THR A 196 -9.79 11.68 1.30
N GLU A 197 -8.56 12.14 1.59
CA GLU A 197 -7.68 11.57 2.58
C GLU A 197 -7.39 12.58 3.69
N LYS A 198 -7.16 12.08 4.92
CA LYS A 198 -6.97 12.95 6.08
C LYS A 198 -5.54 13.46 6.20
N GLU A 199 -4.55 12.63 5.85
CA GLU A 199 -3.16 12.83 6.20
C GLU A 199 -2.21 12.45 5.05
N LEU A 200 -1.06 13.11 5.04
CA LEU A 200 0.05 12.72 4.18
C LEU A 200 0.71 11.45 4.73
N VAL A 201 1.19 10.61 3.82
CA VAL A 201 2.06 9.47 4.15
C VAL A 201 3.50 9.89 3.83
N TYR A 202 4.23 10.36 4.83
CA TYR A 202 5.58 10.89 4.66
C TYR A 202 6.57 9.86 4.10
N ASN A 203 6.34 8.57 4.40
CA ASN A 203 7.15 7.49 3.85
C ASN A 203 7.11 7.43 2.31
N PHE A 204 6.02 7.84 1.66
CA PHE A 204 5.97 7.90 0.18
C PHE A 204 7.07 8.80 -0.39
N SER A 205 7.26 9.98 0.21
CA SER A 205 8.32 10.90 -0.20
C SER A 205 9.72 10.35 0.09
N THR A 206 9.91 9.65 1.20
CA THR A 206 11.18 9.00 1.55
C THR A 206 11.53 7.89 0.55
N GLU A 207 10.56 7.07 0.16
CA GLU A 207 10.78 5.96 -0.79
C GLU A 207 10.94 6.46 -2.24
N LEU A 208 10.24 7.53 -2.64
CA LEU A 208 10.51 8.23 -3.89
C LEU A 208 11.95 8.76 -3.92
N ALA A 209 12.40 9.37 -2.83
CA ALA A 209 13.76 9.89 -2.71
C ALA A 209 14.81 8.78 -2.86
N LYS A 210 14.59 7.61 -2.25
CA LYS A 210 15.46 6.42 -2.42
C LYS A 210 15.52 5.98 -3.88
N SER A 211 14.39 6.00 -4.59
CA SER A 211 14.32 5.66 -6.01
C SER A 211 15.08 6.66 -6.87
N LEU A 212 14.91 7.97 -6.63
CA LEU A 212 15.68 9.03 -7.28
C LEU A 212 17.19 8.89 -7.01
N TYR A 213 17.58 8.70 -5.75
CA TYR A 213 18.99 8.56 -5.38
C TYR A 213 19.66 7.38 -6.07
N LYS A 214 18.94 6.25 -6.19
CA LYS A 214 19.39 5.05 -6.90
C LYS A 214 19.46 5.27 -8.42
N ARG A 215 18.49 5.98 -9.03
CA ARG A 215 18.50 6.30 -10.48
C ARG A 215 19.64 7.24 -10.86
N ASN A 216 19.88 8.28 -10.06
CA ASN A 216 21.04 9.16 -10.17
C ASN A 216 21.23 9.87 -11.52
N TRP A 217 20.15 10.36 -12.14
CA TRP A 217 20.23 11.15 -13.37
C TRP A 217 20.57 12.62 -13.12
N SER A 218 21.33 13.21 -14.07
CA SER A 218 21.50 14.66 -14.13
C SER A 218 20.21 15.37 -14.53
N SER A 219 20.09 16.66 -14.28
CA SER A 219 18.92 17.44 -14.73
C SER A 219 18.73 17.38 -16.26
N ALA A 220 19.80 17.37 -17.02
CA ALA A 220 19.75 17.24 -18.49
C ALA A 220 19.21 15.87 -18.92
N THR A 221 19.67 14.77 -18.30
CA THR A 221 19.18 13.42 -18.56
C THR A 221 17.71 13.32 -18.22
N ARG A 222 17.28 13.82 -17.06
CA ARG A 222 15.88 13.84 -16.63
C ARG A 222 14.98 14.49 -17.67
N ARG A 223 15.34 15.67 -18.19
CA ARG A 223 14.56 16.36 -19.23
C ARG A 223 14.51 15.60 -20.55
N THR A 224 15.60 14.93 -20.93
CA THR A 224 15.62 14.11 -22.14
C THR A 224 14.71 12.90 -22.00
N GLU A 225 14.82 12.17 -20.88
CA GLU A 225 13.99 11.00 -20.65
C GLU A 225 12.52 11.34 -20.41
N GLN A 226 12.22 12.52 -19.85
CA GLN A 226 10.86 13.02 -19.75
C GLN A 226 10.21 13.18 -21.15
N ARG A 227 10.92 13.73 -22.14
CA ARG A 227 10.43 13.81 -23.52
C ARG A 227 10.20 12.43 -24.13
N ASN A 228 11.11 11.48 -23.87
CA ASN A 228 10.97 10.09 -24.32
C ASN A 228 9.73 9.41 -23.70
N LYS A 229 9.48 9.64 -22.42
CA LYS A 229 8.26 9.18 -21.73
C LYS A 229 7.01 9.82 -22.30
N SER A 230 7.02 11.12 -22.58
CA SER A 230 5.87 11.83 -23.15
C SER A 230 5.46 11.25 -24.51
N ALA A 231 6.43 10.89 -25.36
CA ALA A 231 6.15 10.23 -26.64
C ALA A 231 5.50 8.83 -26.47
N ARG A 232 5.76 8.14 -25.37
CA ARG A 232 5.22 6.81 -25.08
C ARG A 232 3.88 6.85 -24.34
N LEU A 233 3.61 7.93 -23.62
CA LEU A 233 2.44 8.06 -22.75
C LEU A 233 1.12 7.94 -23.52
N ALA A 234 1.06 8.46 -24.76
CA ALA A 234 -0.13 8.38 -25.61
C ALA A 234 -0.52 6.93 -25.99
N ALA A 235 0.45 6.02 -26.00
CA ALA A 235 0.24 4.60 -26.30
C ALA A 235 -0.02 3.76 -25.04
N ALA A 236 0.10 4.34 -23.83
CA ALA A 236 -0.11 3.64 -22.58
C ALA A 236 -1.62 3.35 -22.35
N ALA A 237 -1.99 2.07 -22.29
CA ALA A 237 -3.38 1.65 -22.25
C ALA A 237 -3.95 1.54 -20.83
N THR A 238 -3.17 1.00 -19.89
CA THR A 238 -3.64 0.70 -18.53
C THR A 238 -3.25 1.80 -17.52
N PRO A 239 -3.92 1.90 -16.37
CA PRO A 239 -3.51 2.79 -15.29
C PRO A 239 -2.03 2.58 -14.87
N VAL A 240 -1.57 1.32 -14.84
CA VAL A 240 -0.20 0.96 -14.46
C VAL A 240 0.81 1.39 -15.53
N ASP A 241 0.49 1.21 -16.84
CA ASP A 241 1.36 1.67 -17.93
C ASP A 241 1.52 3.20 -17.91
N LYS A 242 0.42 3.92 -17.67
CA LYS A 242 0.45 5.40 -17.51
C LYS A 242 1.26 5.82 -16.29
N ALA A 243 1.10 5.12 -15.16
CA ALA A 243 1.84 5.40 -13.94
C ALA A 243 3.35 5.15 -14.08
N ALA A 244 3.76 4.12 -14.82
CA ALA A 244 5.17 3.86 -15.13
C ALA A 244 5.82 4.99 -15.96
N LEU A 245 5.01 5.82 -16.60
CA LEU A 245 5.42 6.99 -17.39
C LEU A 245 5.03 8.33 -16.76
N TYR A 246 4.55 8.31 -15.50
CA TYR A 246 3.96 9.49 -14.84
C TYR A 246 4.89 10.72 -14.81
N GLU A 247 6.20 10.51 -14.72
CA GLU A 247 7.17 11.61 -14.75
C GLU A 247 7.09 12.45 -16.05
N ALA A 248 6.45 11.93 -17.12
CA ALA A 248 6.15 12.70 -18.34
C ALA A 248 5.17 13.86 -18.13
N THR A 249 4.35 13.80 -17.07
CA THR A 249 3.25 14.75 -16.80
C THR A 249 3.60 15.83 -15.79
N VAL A 250 4.73 15.70 -15.08
CA VAL A 250 5.11 16.62 -14.00
C VAL A 250 6.08 17.71 -14.49
N THR A 251 6.12 18.84 -13.79
CA THR A 251 7.14 19.85 -14.01
C THR A 251 8.40 19.47 -13.24
N LEU A 252 9.48 19.16 -13.96
CA LEU A 252 10.78 18.86 -13.34
C LEU A 252 11.54 20.14 -13.01
N SER A 253 12.12 20.16 -11.81
CA SER A 253 13.09 21.20 -11.43
C SER A 253 14.44 21.01 -12.15
N ASP A 254 15.30 22.02 -12.09
CA ASP A 254 16.65 21.94 -12.64
C ASP A 254 17.66 21.15 -11.77
N GLN A 255 17.15 20.42 -10.81
CA GLN A 255 17.93 19.56 -9.93
C GLN A 255 18.27 18.22 -10.58
N SER A 256 19.40 17.64 -10.19
CA SER A 256 19.66 16.22 -10.40
C SER A 256 18.79 15.36 -9.48
N ASP A 257 18.67 14.09 -9.80
CA ASP A 257 17.92 13.13 -8.96
C ASP A 257 18.43 13.11 -7.51
N ARG A 258 19.75 13.17 -7.29
CA ARG A 258 20.31 13.17 -5.93
C ARG A 258 20.04 14.46 -5.17
N GLN A 259 20.01 15.60 -5.86
CA GLN A 259 19.65 16.88 -5.21
C GLN A 259 18.20 16.88 -4.80
N GLU A 260 17.28 16.45 -5.67
CA GLU A 260 15.88 16.34 -5.34
C GLU A 260 15.62 15.30 -4.24
N ALA A 261 16.29 14.14 -4.31
CA ALA A 261 16.18 13.10 -3.29
C ALA A 261 16.53 13.65 -1.88
N LYS A 262 17.66 14.34 -1.77
CA LYS A 262 18.06 14.97 -0.49
C LYS A 262 17.06 16.03 -0.03
N ALA A 263 16.59 16.87 -0.94
CA ALA A 263 15.60 17.90 -0.62
C ALA A 263 14.28 17.30 -0.12
N LEU A 264 13.81 16.23 -0.74
CA LEU A 264 12.59 15.51 -0.30
C LEU A 264 12.74 14.94 1.11
N VAL A 265 13.85 14.26 1.41
CA VAL A 265 14.04 13.67 2.74
C VAL A 265 14.24 14.76 3.80
N GLN A 266 14.96 15.85 3.47
CA GLN A 266 15.09 17.01 4.36
C GLN A 266 13.74 17.66 4.64
N TRP A 267 12.88 17.77 3.62
CA TRP A 267 11.51 18.25 3.78
C TRP A 267 10.70 17.34 4.73
N VAL A 268 10.75 16.01 4.55
CA VAL A 268 10.08 15.06 5.45
C VAL A 268 10.54 15.26 6.89
N VAL A 269 11.85 15.31 7.12
CA VAL A 269 12.40 15.53 8.47
C VAL A 269 11.93 16.86 9.05
N GLY A 270 11.97 17.94 8.26
CA GLY A 270 11.54 19.27 8.71
C GLY A 270 10.05 19.33 9.07
N GLN A 271 9.18 18.67 8.29
CA GLN A 271 7.74 18.60 8.58
C GLN A 271 7.47 17.85 9.90
N LEU A 272 8.10 16.69 10.07
CA LEU A 272 7.86 15.85 11.23
C LEU A 272 8.53 16.40 12.51
N GLU A 273 9.71 16.98 12.43
CA GLU A 273 10.34 17.65 13.58
C GLU A 273 9.62 18.94 13.99
N GLY A 274 8.98 19.62 13.06
CA GLY A 274 8.19 20.83 13.32
C GLY A 274 6.78 20.56 13.86
N ALA A 275 6.31 19.32 13.84
CA ALA A 275 4.98 18.97 14.32
C ALA A 275 4.92 19.00 15.87
N PRO A 276 3.83 19.53 16.46
CA PRO A 276 3.69 19.64 17.91
C PRO A 276 3.61 18.26 18.63
N SER A 277 3.17 17.23 17.91
CA SER A 277 3.16 15.84 18.36
C SER A 277 3.20 14.93 17.15
N LEU A 278 3.74 13.73 17.31
CA LEU A 278 3.80 12.71 16.25
C LEU A 278 3.01 11.47 16.66
N THR A 279 2.25 10.96 15.71
CA THR A 279 1.64 9.61 15.79
C THR A 279 2.74 8.53 15.73
N ALA A 280 2.38 7.29 16.03
CA ALA A 280 3.33 6.18 15.94
C ALA A 280 3.85 5.95 14.51
N PRO A 281 3.03 5.97 13.45
CA PRO A 281 3.50 5.93 12.07
C PRO A 281 4.47 7.08 11.72
N GLU A 282 4.16 8.32 12.10
CA GLU A 282 5.00 9.47 11.82
C GLU A 282 6.37 9.39 12.52
N LYS A 283 6.42 8.87 13.76
CA LYS A 283 7.70 8.60 14.44
C LYS A 283 8.54 7.58 13.68
N LYS A 284 7.90 6.52 13.14
CA LYS A 284 8.55 5.51 12.31
C LYS A 284 9.08 6.13 11.02
N ASP A 285 8.30 6.99 10.36
CA ASP A 285 8.68 7.68 9.13
C ASP A 285 9.83 8.67 9.36
N LEU A 286 9.81 9.42 10.46
CA LEU A 286 10.91 10.31 10.85
C LEU A 286 12.21 9.52 11.08
N GLY A 287 12.13 8.39 11.77
CA GLY A 287 13.27 7.49 11.96
C GLY A 287 13.88 7.05 10.65
N LYS A 288 13.06 6.51 9.74
CA LYS A 288 13.48 6.08 8.40
C LYS A 288 14.12 7.22 7.60
N ALA A 289 13.49 8.42 7.58
CA ALA A 289 14.01 9.57 6.86
C ALA A 289 15.40 10.00 7.38
N LYS A 290 15.58 10.04 8.70
CA LYS A 290 16.88 10.35 9.32
C LYS A 290 17.95 9.33 8.97
N ASP A 291 17.61 8.04 8.97
CA ASP A 291 18.56 6.98 8.63
C ASP A 291 18.97 7.03 7.15
N VAL A 292 18.05 7.37 6.26
CA VAL A 292 18.35 7.62 4.85
C VAL A 292 19.34 8.78 4.69
N LEU A 293 19.13 9.91 5.38
CA LEU A 293 20.05 11.07 5.31
C LEU A 293 21.45 10.75 5.84
N LYS A 294 21.56 9.92 6.89
CA LYS A 294 22.88 9.50 7.40
C LYS A 294 23.66 8.66 6.40
N GLY A 295 22.97 7.93 5.51
CA GLY A 295 23.58 7.07 4.50
C GLY A 295 23.98 7.79 3.21
N TRP A 296 23.65 9.08 3.05
CA TRP A 296 23.86 9.91 1.85
C TRP A 296 24.83 11.04 2.14
#